data_733f743a295693fec9c76e4003d8cc52
#
_entry.id   733f743a295693fec9c76e4003d8cc52
#
_cell.length_a   1.000
_cell.length_b   1.000
_cell.length_c   1.000
_cell.angle_alpha   90.00
_cell.angle_beta   90.00
_cell.angle_gamma   90.00
#
_symmetry.space_group_name_H-M   'P 1'
#
loop_
_entity.id
_entity.type
_entity.pdbx_description
1 polymer ?
#
loop_
_entity_poly.entity_id
_entity_poly.type
_entity_poly.pdbx_seq_one_letter_code
_entity_poly.pdbx_strand_id
1 'polypeptide(L)'
;IGRQRSQNQDRVAQYVDKNGNYLVVIADGIGGNQSGDVAAEMTIKRLGHHFKMDGPTEPLEAIRWFAREIQIINDQILKKSQENITYQGMGTTLVAAIIFKKTLVVANIGDSRGYLLHRSTLTQVTIDHSLVNELVISGDITEEEALKLPQSNIITRAIGISKDAQIEVNRFDFNPGDQLLMCSDG
;
A
#
# COMPACT_ATOMS: atom_id res chain seq x y z
N ILE A 1 10.38 5.04 15.15
CA ILE A 1 11.68 4.33 15.09
C ILE A 1 11.73 3.17 16.09
N GLY A 2 10.92 3.07 17.07
CA GLY A 2 11.01 2.03 18.09
C GLY A 2 12.40 1.91 18.75
N ARG A 3 12.62 0.79 19.48
CA ARG A 3 13.89 0.55 20.21
C ARG A 3 14.88 -0.35 19.45
N GLN A 4 14.47 -0.94 18.34
CA GLN A 4 15.26 -1.98 17.63
C GLN A 4 15.84 -1.50 16.29
N ARG A 5 15.20 -0.52 15.62
CA ARG A 5 15.66 0.00 14.33
C ARG A 5 16.28 1.38 14.48
N SER A 6 17.33 1.67 13.71
CA SER A 6 18.00 2.97 13.66
C SER A 6 17.27 4.00 12.79
N GLN A 7 16.38 3.54 11.90
CA GLN A 7 15.68 4.39 10.93
C GLN A 7 14.22 3.94 10.75
N ASN A 8 13.36 4.91 10.42
CA ASN A 8 12.00 4.65 9.99
C ASN A 8 11.92 4.75 8.47
N GLN A 9 11.56 3.65 7.81
CA GLN A 9 11.39 3.56 6.36
C GLN A 9 9.93 3.76 5.93
N ASP A 10 9.03 3.94 6.88
CA ASP A 10 7.63 4.26 6.61
C ASP A 10 7.49 5.68 6.09
N ARG A 11 6.60 5.86 5.16
CA ARG A 11 6.20 7.17 4.63
C ARG A 11 4.69 7.28 4.61
N VAL A 12 4.20 8.46 4.97
CA VAL A 12 2.78 8.78 4.93
C VAL A 12 2.60 10.15 4.28
N ALA A 13 1.56 10.29 3.47
CA ALA A 13 1.21 11.57 2.86
C ALA A 13 -0.28 11.68 2.57
N GLN A 14 -0.74 12.92 2.45
CA GLN A 14 -2.07 13.27 2.01
C GLN A 14 -1.98 14.31 0.90
N TYR A 15 -2.83 14.15 -0.11
CA TYR A 15 -2.93 15.07 -1.23
C TYR A 15 -4.40 15.41 -1.49
N VAL A 16 -4.64 16.58 -2.06
CA VAL A 16 -5.97 17.03 -2.49
C VAL A 16 -5.90 17.41 -3.96
N ASP A 17 -6.83 16.93 -4.75
CA ASP A 17 -6.95 17.32 -6.17
C ASP A 17 -7.77 18.60 -6.34
N LYS A 18 -7.87 19.08 -7.58
CA LYS A 18 -8.67 20.27 -7.95
C LYS A 18 -10.18 20.12 -7.73
N ASN A 19 -10.67 18.88 -7.58
CA ASN A 19 -12.09 18.58 -7.39
C ASN A 19 -12.44 18.41 -5.89
N GLY A 20 -11.44 18.52 -5.00
CA GLY A 20 -11.62 18.34 -3.56
C GLY A 20 -11.62 16.86 -3.12
N ASN A 21 -11.21 15.92 -3.98
CA ASN A 21 -10.98 14.55 -3.59
C ASN A 21 -9.65 14.43 -2.83
N TYR A 22 -9.57 13.48 -1.92
CA TYR A 22 -8.37 13.24 -1.12
C TYR A 22 -7.71 11.94 -1.55
N LEU A 23 -6.39 11.96 -1.70
CA LEU A 23 -5.55 10.78 -1.76
C LEU A 23 -4.76 10.70 -0.44
N VAL A 24 -4.93 9.62 0.29
CA VAL A 24 -4.13 9.29 1.48
C VAL A 24 -3.30 8.05 1.22
N VAL A 25 -2.04 8.05 1.64
CA VAL A 25 -1.06 7.01 1.28
C VAL A 25 -0.20 6.68 2.48
N ILE A 26 0.03 5.39 2.72
CA ILE A 26 1.10 4.87 3.57
C ILE A 26 1.93 3.87 2.77
N ALA A 27 3.23 3.87 2.98
CA ALA A 27 4.18 2.98 2.34
C ALA A 27 5.25 2.58 3.36
N ASP A 28 5.49 1.29 3.52
CA ASP A 28 6.57 0.72 4.34
C ASP A 28 7.69 0.23 3.42
N GLY A 29 8.87 0.82 3.59
CA GLY A 29 10.02 0.55 2.73
C GLY A 29 10.69 -0.78 3.06
N ILE A 30 10.89 -1.60 2.04
CA ILE A 30 11.57 -2.89 2.12
C ILE A 30 12.97 -2.76 1.53
N GLY A 31 13.99 -3.20 2.26
CA GLY A 31 15.37 -3.24 1.79
C GLY A 31 16.40 -2.89 2.87
N GLY A 32 17.64 -3.29 2.65
CA GLY A 32 18.75 -2.95 3.52
C GLY A 32 19.25 -1.51 3.31
N ASN A 33 19.97 -0.93 4.30
CA ASN A 33 20.75 0.31 4.17
C ASN A 33 20.04 1.51 3.49
N GLN A 34 18.85 1.91 3.92
CA GLN A 34 18.10 3.07 3.40
C GLN A 34 17.43 2.87 2.03
N SER A 35 17.60 1.76 1.37
CA SER A 35 17.04 1.56 0.03
C SER A 35 15.50 1.46 0.04
N GLY A 36 14.91 0.90 1.10
CA GLY A 36 13.46 0.86 1.28
C GLY A 36 12.83 2.25 1.42
N ASP A 37 13.49 3.16 2.16
CA ASP A 37 13.07 4.55 2.29
C ASP A 37 12.95 5.25 0.91
N VAL A 38 13.93 5.01 0.03
CA VAL A 38 13.92 5.55 -1.34
C VAL A 38 12.74 5.02 -2.15
N ALA A 39 12.42 3.73 -2.04
CA ALA A 39 11.28 3.14 -2.75
C ALA A 39 9.94 3.70 -2.24
N ALA A 40 9.77 3.80 -0.92
CA ALA A 40 8.58 4.37 -0.30
C ALA A 40 8.40 5.85 -0.69
N GLU A 41 9.48 6.64 -0.63
CA GLU A 41 9.45 8.06 -1.01
C GLU A 41 9.11 8.27 -2.48
N MET A 42 9.73 7.49 -3.40
CA MET A 42 9.42 7.54 -4.83
C MET A 42 7.93 7.25 -5.09
N THR A 43 7.40 6.22 -4.42
CA THR A 43 5.99 5.81 -4.56
C THR A 43 5.05 6.93 -4.14
N ILE A 44 5.22 7.47 -2.94
CA ILE A 44 4.36 8.53 -2.40
C ILE A 44 4.43 9.80 -3.24
N LYS A 45 5.64 10.27 -3.57
CA LYS A 45 5.83 11.51 -4.35
C LYS A 45 5.21 11.40 -5.74
N ARG A 46 5.39 10.27 -6.41
CA ARG A 46 4.83 10.09 -7.75
C ARG A 46 3.31 10.00 -7.73
N LEU A 47 2.73 9.17 -6.87
CA LEU A 47 1.27 9.10 -6.73
C LEU A 47 0.67 10.46 -6.42
N GLY A 48 1.24 11.21 -5.46
CA GLY A 48 0.76 12.52 -5.09
C GLY A 48 0.88 13.56 -6.21
N HIS A 49 1.99 13.53 -6.97
CA HIS A 49 2.18 14.43 -8.11
C HIS A 49 1.13 14.18 -9.19
N HIS A 50 0.98 12.93 -9.63
CA HIS A 50 0.05 12.56 -10.69
C HIS A 50 -1.42 12.75 -10.27
N PHE A 51 -1.73 12.48 -9.00
CA PHE A 51 -3.08 12.72 -8.46
C PHE A 51 -3.48 14.19 -8.55
N LYS A 52 -2.57 15.11 -8.24
CA LYS A 52 -2.83 16.56 -8.35
C LYS A 52 -2.97 17.04 -9.78
N MET A 53 -2.20 16.48 -10.70
CA MET A 53 -2.14 16.91 -12.10
C MET A 53 -3.28 16.31 -12.92
N ASP A 54 -3.47 15.00 -12.82
CA ASP A 54 -4.37 14.21 -13.68
C ASP A 54 -4.96 13.02 -12.90
N GLY A 55 -5.41 13.29 -11.67
CA GLY A 55 -6.08 12.30 -10.83
C GLY A 55 -7.46 11.92 -11.36
N PRO A 56 -7.97 10.74 -10.98
CA PRO A 56 -9.27 10.26 -11.42
C PRO A 56 -10.39 11.13 -10.85
N THR A 57 -11.39 11.40 -11.68
CA THR A 57 -12.55 12.22 -11.30
C THR A 57 -13.69 11.40 -10.71
N GLU A 58 -13.69 10.08 -10.99
CA GLU A 58 -14.73 9.15 -10.56
C GLU A 58 -14.15 7.85 -10.00
N PRO A 59 -14.90 7.14 -9.12
CA PRO A 59 -14.41 5.92 -8.46
C PRO A 59 -14.01 4.79 -9.43
N LEU A 60 -14.72 4.60 -10.55
CA LEU A 60 -14.38 3.55 -11.51
C LEU A 60 -13.09 3.88 -12.29
N GLU A 61 -12.84 5.15 -12.53
CA GLU A 61 -11.60 5.61 -13.14
C GLU A 61 -10.42 5.40 -12.18
N ALA A 62 -10.63 5.58 -10.87
CA ALA A 62 -9.61 5.41 -9.86
C ALA A 62 -9.02 3.99 -9.84
N ILE A 63 -9.82 2.96 -10.12
CA ILE A 63 -9.35 1.57 -10.19
C ILE A 63 -8.29 1.42 -11.28
N ARG A 64 -8.57 1.93 -12.48
CA ARG A 64 -7.63 1.88 -13.61
C ARG A 64 -6.43 2.80 -13.40
N TRP A 65 -6.65 3.95 -12.78
CA TRP A 65 -5.61 4.90 -12.46
C TRP A 65 -4.58 4.28 -11.50
N PHE A 66 -5.02 3.66 -10.41
CA PHE A 66 -4.13 2.97 -9.48
C PHE A 66 -3.33 1.86 -10.18
N ALA A 67 -4.00 1.00 -10.95
CA ALA A 67 -3.33 -0.08 -11.66
C ALA A 67 -2.21 0.44 -12.59
N ARG A 68 -2.49 1.49 -13.36
CA ARG A 68 -1.53 2.12 -14.26
C ARG A 68 -0.39 2.79 -13.50
N GLU A 69 -0.68 3.65 -12.54
CA GLU A 69 0.33 4.42 -11.84
C GLU A 69 1.26 3.54 -11.01
N ILE A 70 0.71 2.54 -10.32
CA ILE A 70 1.52 1.62 -9.51
C ILE A 70 2.43 0.77 -10.39
N GLN A 71 1.97 0.31 -11.57
CA GLN A 71 2.84 -0.41 -12.51
C GLN A 71 3.98 0.48 -13.01
N ILE A 72 3.72 1.74 -13.35
CA ILE A 72 4.77 2.68 -13.78
C ILE A 72 5.79 2.93 -12.65
N ILE A 73 5.33 3.08 -11.41
CA ILE A 73 6.20 3.24 -10.24
C ILE A 73 7.04 1.98 -10.04
N ASN A 74 6.42 0.80 -10.14
CA ASN A 74 7.09 -0.49 -10.04
C ASN A 74 8.27 -0.60 -11.03
N ASP A 75 8.01 -0.29 -12.30
CA ASP A 75 9.03 -0.33 -13.34
C ASP A 75 10.21 0.63 -13.07
N GLN A 76 9.91 1.80 -12.53
CA GLN A 76 10.95 2.79 -12.17
C GLN A 76 11.78 2.34 -10.97
N ILE A 77 11.17 1.74 -9.95
CA ILE A 77 11.87 1.22 -8.78
C ILE A 77 12.74 0.03 -9.20
N LEU A 78 12.21 -0.91 -10.00
CA LEU A 78 12.97 -2.04 -10.54
C LEU A 78 14.18 -1.56 -11.35
N LYS A 79 13.96 -0.62 -12.26
CA LYS A 79 15.07 -0.06 -13.07
C LYS A 79 16.16 0.54 -12.18
N LYS A 80 15.78 1.38 -11.22
CA LYS A 80 16.73 2.00 -10.29
C LYS A 80 17.47 0.97 -9.42
N SER A 81 16.79 -0.08 -8.99
CA SER A 81 17.36 -1.20 -8.24
C SER A 81 18.40 -1.97 -9.06
N GLN A 82 18.20 -2.12 -10.38
CA GLN A 82 19.13 -2.81 -11.28
C GLN A 82 20.35 -1.95 -11.67
N GLU A 83 20.16 -0.64 -11.79
CA GLU A 83 21.20 0.29 -12.21
C GLU A 83 22.22 0.63 -11.09
N ASN A 84 21.87 0.41 -9.83
CA ASN A 84 22.72 0.78 -8.70
C ASN A 84 22.68 -0.26 -7.59
N ILE A 85 23.84 -0.84 -7.30
CA ILE A 85 24.03 -1.87 -6.25
C ILE A 85 23.53 -1.41 -4.87
N THR A 86 23.62 -0.10 -4.58
CA THR A 86 23.12 0.46 -3.30
C THR A 86 21.62 0.30 -3.12
N TYR A 87 20.88 0.20 -4.23
CA TYR A 87 19.42 0.08 -4.24
C TYR A 87 18.95 -1.33 -4.60
N GLN A 88 19.86 -2.30 -4.68
CA GLN A 88 19.51 -3.67 -5.02
C GLN A 88 18.49 -4.25 -4.03
N GLY A 89 17.40 -4.79 -4.57
CA GLY A 89 16.34 -5.39 -3.77
C GLY A 89 15.47 -4.39 -3.01
N MET A 90 15.52 -3.09 -3.33
CA MET A 90 14.61 -2.12 -2.73
C MET A 90 13.17 -2.34 -3.22
N GLY A 91 12.24 -2.17 -2.32
CA GLY A 91 10.82 -2.24 -2.58
C GLY A 91 10.01 -1.50 -1.52
N THR A 92 8.71 -1.53 -1.64
CA THR A 92 7.83 -0.94 -0.64
C THR A 92 6.45 -1.59 -0.67
N THR A 93 5.81 -1.71 0.49
CA THR A 93 4.38 -1.92 0.57
C THR A 93 3.64 -0.65 0.15
N LEU A 94 2.35 -0.75 -0.05
CA LEU A 94 1.49 0.41 -0.27
C LEU A 94 0.08 0.11 0.22
N VAL A 95 -0.47 1.05 0.99
CA VAL A 95 -1.92 1.24 1.09
C VAL A 95 -2.21 2.67 0.67
N ALA A 96 -3.02 2.81 -0.35
CA ALA A 96 -3.44 4.12 -0.86
C ALA A 96 -4.96 4.15 -1.00
N ALA A 97 -5.57 5.27 -0.64
CA ALA A 97 -7.01 5.42 -0.75
C ALA A 97 -7.38 6.77 -1.35
N ILE A 98 -8.28 6.75 -2.33
CA ILE A 98 -8.92 7.96 -2.84
C ILE A 98 -10.31 8.07 -2.23
N ILE A 99 -10.54 9.19 -1.57
CA ILE A 99 -11.82 9.52 -0.92
C ILE A 99 -12.58 10.46 -1.83
N PHE A 100 -13.67 9.95 -2.38
CA PHE A 100 -14.69 10.71 -3.09
C PHE A 100 -15.83 11.08 -2.14
N LYS A 101 -16.81 11.83 -2.60
CA LYS A 101 -17.90 12.33 -1.74
C LYS A 101 -18.66 11.25 -0.96
N LYS A 102 -18.88 10.06 -1.55
CA LYS A 102 -19.60 8.92 -0.94
C LYS A 102 -18.94 7.58 -1.21
N THR A 103 -17.72 7.59 -1.67
CA THR A 103 -17.02 6.38 -2.10
C THR A 103 -15.56 6.43 -1.71
N LEU A 104 -15.06 5.34 -1.23
CA LEU A 104 -13.65 5.08 -0.95
C LEU A 104 -13.13 4.05 -1.96
N VAL A 105 -12.04 4.36 -2.64
CA VAL A 105 -11.32 3.39 -3.49
C VAL A 105 -9.97 3.13 -2.85
N VAL A 106 -9.73 1.90 -2.44
CA VAL A 106 -8.52 1.47 -1.73
C VAL A 106 -7.70 0.58 -2.64
N ALA A 107 -6.42 0.90 -2.78
CA ALA A 107 -5.42 0.07 -3.43
C ALA A 107 -4.40 -0.42 -2.40
N ASN A 108 -4.05 -1.71 -2.42
CA ASN A 108 -2.98 -2.23 -1.56
C ASN A 108 -2.08 -3.24 -2.27
N ILE A 109 -0.84 -3.27 -1.84
CA ILE A 109 0.16 -4.31 -2.11
C ILE A 109 1.09 -4.42 -0.89
N GLY A 110 1.34 -5.65 -0.43
CA GLY A 110 2.08 -5.92 0.81
C GLY A 110 1.16 -6.24 1.98
N ASP A 111 1.66 -6.09 3.19
CA ASP A 111 1.01 -6.44 4.46
C ASP A 111 0.65 -5.22 5.34
N SER A 112 0.89 -4.01 4.85
CA SER A 112 0.30 -2.80 5.43
C SER A 112 -1.21 -2.83 5.27
N ARG A 113 -1.95 -2.31 6.24
CA ARG A 113 -3.40 -2.51 6.33
C ARG A 113 -4.21 -1.23 6.30
N GLY A 114 -5.41 -1.34 5.75
CA GLY A 114 -6.46 -0.33 5.83
C GLY A 114 -7.70 -0.89 6.51
N TYR A 115 -8.32 -0.08 7.36
CA TYR A 115 -9.54 -0.42 8.07
C TYR A 115 -10.58 0.69 7.89
N LEU A 116 -11.82 0.29 7.68
CA LEU A 116 -12.97 1.17 7.64
C LEU A 116 -13.76 1.02 8.93
N LEU A 117 -13.90 2.10 9.68
CA LEU A 117 -14.81 2.18 10.82
C LEU A 117 -16.14 2.79 10.34
N HIS A 118 -17.16 1.96 10.27
CA HIS A 118 -18.54 2.36 10.00
C HIS A 118 -19.38 2.18 11.26
N ARG A 119 -19.91 3.28 11.82
CA ARG A 119 -20.58 3.28 13.14
C ARG A 119 -19.66 2.71 14.24
N SER A 120 -19.93 1.49 14.72
CA SER A 120 -19.15 0.80 15.76
C SER A 120 -18.40 -0.42 15.22
N THR A 121 -18.43 -0.66 13.91
CA THR A 121 -17.81 -1.82 13.28
C THR A 121 -16.53 -1.42 12.54
N LEU A 122 -15.42 -2.00 12.96
CA LEU A 122 -14.13 -1.89 12.28
C LEU A 122 -13.94 -3.08 11.36
N THR A 123 -13.76 -2.82 10.06
CA THR A 123 -13.56 -3.86 9.03
C THR A 123 -12.26 -3.62 8.30
N GLN A 124 -11.41 -4.64 8.17
CA GLN A 124 -10.23 -4.57 7.31
C GLN A 124 -10.70 -4.54 5.85
N VAL A 125 -10.21 -3.54 5.09
CA VAL A 125 -10.56 -3.30 3.69
C VAL A 125 -9.42 -3.64 2.72
N THR A 126 -8.30 -4.11 3.25
CA THR A 126 -7.14 -4.61 2.50
C THR A 126 -6.98 -6.11 2.70
N ILE A 127 -6.25 -6.75 1.78
CA ILE A 127 -5.85 -8.15 1.89
C ILE A 127 -4.34 -8.19 2.07
N ASP A 128 -3.86 -8.85 3.12
CA ASP A 128 -2.43 -8.98 3.37
C ASP A 128 -1.79 -9.89 2.33
N HIS A 129 -0.80 -9.40 1.62
CA HIS A 129 0.03 -10.20 0.72
C HIS A 129 1.24 -10.76 1.50
N SER A 130 0.95 -11.71 2.36
CA SER A 130 1.94 -12.44 3.17
C SER A 130 1.78 -13.94 2.99
N LEU A 131 2.88 -14.68 3.17
CA LEU A 131 2.88 -16.14 3.05
C LEU A 131 1.83 -16.78 3.97
N VAL A 132 1.74 -16.29 5.19
CA VAL A 132 0.79 -16.82 6.18
C VAL A 132 -0.65 -16.61 5.74
N ASN A 133 -0.98 -15.42 5.21
CA ASN A 133 -2.33 -15.15 4.73
C ASN A 133 -2.67 -15.97 3.47
N GLU A 134 -1.70 -16.19 2.59
CA GLU A 134 -1.91 -17.07 1.42
C GLU A 134 -2.21 -18.52 1.84
N LEU A 135 -1.54 -19.04 2.87
CA LEU A 135 -1.81 -20.37 3.43
C LEU A 135 -3.20 -20.46 4.11
N VAL A 136 -3.65 -19.38 4.74
CA VAL A 136 -5.02 -19.32 5.30
C VAL A 136 -6.06 -19.32 4.17
N ILE A 137 -5.86 -18.49 3.15
CA ILE A 137 -6.79 -18.40 2.01
C ILE A 137 -6.87 -19.72 1.22
N SER A 138 -5.75 -20.42 1.05
CA SER A 138 -5.72 -21.75 0.40
C SER A 138 -6.35 -22.86 1.25
N GLY A 139 -6.53 -22.61 2.54
CA GLY A 139 -7.06 -23.60 3.50
C GLY A 139 -6.02 -24.57 4.03
N ASP A 140 -4.73 -24.32 3.79
CA ASP A 140 -3.63 -25.15 4.27
C ASP A 140 -3.42 -25.02 5.79
N ILE A 141 -3.76 -23.86 6.35
CA ILE A 141 -3.75 -23.59 7.77
C ILE A 141 -4.98 -22.77 8.20
N THR A 142 -5.34 -22.86 9.47
CA THR A 142 -6.38 -22.03 10.08
C THR A 142 -5.83 -20.66 10.51
N GLU A 143 -6.73 -19.68 10.75
CA GLU A 143 -6.33 -18.38 11.32
C GLU A 143 -5.64 -18.53 12.68
N GLU A 144 -6.08 -19.50 13.52
CA GLU A 144 -5.45 -19.77 14.82
C GLU A 144 -4.03 -20.32 14.69
N GLU A 145 -3.78 -21.16 13.69
CA GLU A 145 -2.43 -21.68 13.40
C GLU A 145 -1.54 -20.59 12.82
N ALA A 146 -2.09 -19.73 11.99
CA ALA A 146 -1.39 -18.57 11.42
C ALA A 146 -0.77 -17.67 12.50
N LEU A 147 -1.50 -17.40 13.59
CA LEU A 147 -1.02 -16.59 14.70
C LEU A 147 0.19 -17.18 15.45
N LYS A 148 0.43 -18.47 15.31
CA LYS A 148 1.51 -19.21 15.99
C LYS A 148 2.76 -19.39 15.13
N LEU A 149 2.69 -19.05 13.83
CA LEU A 149 3.79 -19.25 12.90
C LEU A 149 4.87 -18.18 13.10
N PRO A 150 6.15 -18.58 13.25
CA PRO A 150 7.27 -17.64 13.43
C PRO A 150 7.60 -16.84 12.14
N GLN A 151 7.03 -17.21 11.00
CA GLN A 151 7.28 -16.61 9.68
C GLN A 151 6.15 -15.69 9.22
N SER A 152 5.41 -15.10 10.15
CA SER A 152 4.26 -14.22 9.86
C SER A 152 4.60 -13.00 8.99
N ASN A 153 5.88 -12.63 8.90
CA ASN A 153 6.34 -11.40 8.25
C ASN A 153 6.93 -11.60 6.84
N ILE A 154 6.72 -12.76 6.19
CA ILE A 154 7.17 -12.96 4.81
C ILE A 154 6.16 -12.33 3.86
N ILE A 155 6.52 -11.18 3.29
CA ILE A 155 5.74 -10.48 2.28
C ILE A 155 5.90 -11.19 0.94
N THR A 156 4.80 -11.49 0.26
CA THR A 156 4.79 -12.18 -1.04
C THR A 156 4.68 -11.22 -2.22
N ARG A 157 4.16 -10.01 -2.00
CA ARG A 157 4.00 -8.97 -3.03
C ARG A 157 4.39 -7.61 -2.50
N ALA A 158 5.18 -6.87 -3.28
CA ALA A 158 5.56 -5.49 -3.02
C ALA A 158 5.89 -4.75 -4.31
N ILE A 159 5.85 -3.43 -4.29
CA ILE A 159 6.31 -2.58 -5.40
C ILE A 159 7.83 -2.66 -5.49
N GLY A 160 8.38 -2.86 -6.69
CA GLY A 160 9.81 -2.89 -6.95
C GLY A 160 10.48 -4.26 -6.79
N ILE A 161 9.75 -5.32 -6.49
CA ILE A 161 10.29 -6.66 -6.26
C ILE A 161 10.09 -7.59 -7.47
N SER A 162 8.94 -7.51 -8.13
CA SER A 162 8.60 -8.31 -9.30
C SER A 162 8.26 -7.45 -10.50
N LYS A 163 8.32 -8.04 -11.72
CA LYS A 163 8.02 -7.32 -12.96
C LYS A 163 6.59 -6.76 -12.97
N ASP A 164 5.63 -7.53 -12.46
CA ASP A 164 4.23 -7.13 -12.41
C ASP A 164 3.85 -6.80 -10.97
N ALA A 165 3.43 -5.55 -10.75
CA ALA A 165 2.86 -5.13 -9.48
C ALA A 165 1.42 -5.66 -9.38
N GLN A 166 1.24 -6.80 -8.72
CA GLN A 166 -0.06 -7.42 -8.52
C GLN A 166 -0.79 -6.74 -7.35
N ILE A 167 -1.40 -5.58 -7.65
CA ILE A 167 -2.15 -4.81 -6.66
C ILE A 167 -3.58 -5.30 -6.52
N GLU A 168 -4.14 -5.13 -5.33
CA GLU A 168 -5.58 -5.24 -5.08
C GLU A 168 -6.19 -3.84 -5.08
N VAL A 169 -7.31 -3.65 -5.79
CA VAL A 169 -8.05 -2.38 -5.78
C VAL A 169 -9.52 -2.65 -5.56
N ASN A 170 -10.06 -2.12 -4.47
CA ASN A 170 -11.44 -2.34 -4.05
C ASN A 170 -12.17 -1.02 -3.79
N ARG A 171 -13.48 -1.04 -3.98
CA ARG A 171 -14.37 0.10 -3.77
C ARG A 171 -15.32 -0.18 -2.62
N PHE A 172 -15.51 0.84 -1.76
CA PHE A 172 -16.39 0.79 -0.60
C PHE A 172 -17.28 2.03 -0.56
N ASP A 173 -18.45 1.90 0.06
CA ASP A 173 -19.24 3.06 0.44
C ASP A 173 -18.53 3.81 1.57
N PHE A 174 -18.58 5.14 1.53
CA PHE A 174 -17.98 6.02 2.53
C PHE A 174 -18.96 7.12 2.90
N ASN A 175 -19.53 7.02 4.08
CA ASN A 175 -20.62 7.89 4.52
C ASN A 175 -20.11 8.94 5.53
N PRO A 176 -20.84 10.04 5.73
CA PRO A 176 -20.52 10.97 6.79
C PRO A 176 -20.44 10.28 8.16
N GLY A 177 -19.32 10.48 8.86
CA GLY A 177 -19.01 9.83 10.13
C GLY A 177 -18.19 8.55 10.04
N ASP A 178 -18.00 7.99 8.85
CA ASP A 178 -17.07 6.88 8.64
C ASP A 178 -15.61 7.37 8.80
N GLN A 179 -14.74 6.48 9.27
CA GLN A 179 -13.32 6.77 9.43
C GLN A 179 -12.47 5.71 8.72
N LEU A 180 -11.42 6.16 8.06
CA LEU A 180 -10.39 5.30 7.48
C LEU A 180 -9.15 5.34 8.37
N LEU A 181 -8.72 4.15 8.83
CA LEU A 181 -7.44 3.96 9.51
C LEU A 181 -6.51 3.20 8.59
N MET A 182 -5.27 3.66 8.46
CA MET A 182 -4.23 2.97 7.68
C MET A 182 -2.98 2.83 8.56
N CYS A 183 -2.33 1.67 8.53
CA CYS A 183 -1.13 1.40 9.31
C CYS A 183 -0.16 0.48 8.56
N SER A 184 1.13 0.61 8.87
CA SER A 184 2.16 -0.39 8.56
C SER A 184 2.13 -1.54 9.58
N ASP A 185 3.05 -2.47 9.50
CA ASP A 185 3.11 -3.68 10.34
C ASP A 185 3.68 -3.44 11.75
N GLY A 186 4.09 -2.23 12.09
CA GLY A 186 4.51 -1.82 13.43
C GLY A 186 5.76 -0.97 13.47
#